data_e6768f4ac468ec877e184541738853f8
#
_entry.id   e6768f4ac468ec877e184541738853f8
#
_cell.length_a   1.000
_cell.length_b   1.000
_cell.length_c   1.000
_cell.angle_alpha   90.00
_cell.angle_beta   90.00
_cell.angle_gamma   90.00
#
_symmetry.space_group_name_H-M   'P 1'
#
loop_
_entity.id
_entity.type
_entity.pdbx_description
1 polymer ?
#
loop_
_entity_poly.entity_id
_entity_poly.type
_entity_poly.pdbx_seq_one_letter_code
_entity_poly.pdbx_strand_id
1 'polypeptide(L)'
;MKEGVNNGVGIRTPMGVDAAYEGMEIQILDHDAPIYKNLREYQVHGSVYGIIPANRIKSPKLGTWNTEEIVVKGDRVKVTVNGEVILDGNIRKACKGNNVSKDGSKTNPFTVDKMNHPGLFNKSGHIGFLGHGEGLKLRNVRIKDLSK
;
A
#
# COMPACT_ATOMS: atom_id res chain seq x y z
N MET A 1 5.10 -16.11 -0.96
CA MET A 1 5.71 -15.40 0.18
C MET A 1 6.31 -16.41 1.14
N LYS A 2 7.41 -16.07 1.82
CA LYS A 2 7.92 -16.77 3.01
C LYS A 2 7.30 -16.15 4.27
N GLU A 3 7.43 -16.84 5.40
CA GLU A 3 7.02 -16.32 6.71
C GLU A 3 7.77 -15.01 7.04
N GLY A 4 7.04 -14.05 7.60
CA GLY A 4 7.59 -12.76 8.01
C GLY A 4 7.98 -11.81 6.87
N VAL A 5 7.57 -12.09 5.62
CA VAL A 5 7.86 -11.20 4.49
C VAL A 5 7.25 -9.82 4.72
N ASN A 6 8.02 -8.77 4.40
CA ASN A 6 7.59 -7.38 4.39
C ASN A 6 8.07 -6.72 3.10
N ASN A 7 7.14 -6.32 2.27
CA ASN A 7 7.37 -5.75 0.95
C ASN A 7 6.21 -4.82 0.59
N GLY A 8 6.29 -4.16 -0.56
CA GLY A 8 5.23 -3.31 -1.05
C GLY A 8 5.27 -3.09 -2.56
N VAL A 9 4.20 -2.53 -3.08
CA VAL A 9 4.13 -1.99 -4.44
C VAL A 9 4.02 -0.48 -4.34
N GLY A 10 5.08 0.22 -4.75
CA GLY A 10 5.08 1.66 -4.88
C GLY A 10 4.38 2.09 -6.16
N ILE A 11 3.50 3.08 -6.09
CA ILE A 11 2.70 3.58 -7.21
C ILE A 11 2.80 5.10 -7.25
N ARG A 12 2.98 5.66 -8.46
CA ARG A 12 3.11 7.10 -8.72
C ARG A 12 4.24 7.75 -7.91
N THR A 13 5.31 7.02 -7.70
CA THR A 13 6.46 7.45 -6.90
C THR A 13 7.56 8.02 -7.79
N PRO A 14 8.17 9.15 -7.45
CA PRO A 14 9.42 9.58 -8.08
C PRO A 14 10.54 8.56 -7.83
N MET A 15 11.55 8.53 -8.70
CA MET A 15 12.70 7.65 -8.50
C MET A 15 13.56 8.11 -7.32
N GLY A 16 14.08 7.14 -6.54
CA GLY A 16 15.08 7.41 -5.51
C GLY A 16 14.54 7.96 -4.18
N VAL A 17 13.21 7.88 -3.98
CA VAL A 17 12.57 8.34 -2.74
C VAL A 17 11.74 7.23 -2.10
N ASP A 18 11.30 7.45 -0.86
CA ASP A 18 10.43 6.52 -0.13
C ASP A 18 9.01 6.54 -0.71
N ALA A 19 8.59 5.43 -1.28
CA ALA A 19 7.29 5.31 -1.92
C ALA A 19 6.12 5.44 -0.96
N ALA A 20 6.28 5.07 0.30
CA ALA A 20 5.22 5.17 1.30
C ALA A 20 4.76 6.63 1.52
N TYR A 21 5.67 7.58 1.35
CA TYR A 21 5.41 9.00 1.61
C TYR A 21 5.43 9.86 0.35
N GLU A 22 6.39 9.62 -0.56
CA GLU A 22 6.56 10.42 -1.78
C GLU A 22 5.79 9.86 -2.98
N GLY A 23 4.99 8.87 -2.75
CA GLY A 23 4.07 8.21 -3.67
C GLY A 23 2.93 7.58 -2.90
N MET A 24 2.65 6.33 -3.23
CA MET A 24 1.65 5.50 -2.56
C MET A 24 2.19 4.06 -2.50
N GLU A 25 2.24 3.48 -1.31
CA GLU A 25 2.61 2.08 -1.14
C GLU A 25 1.37 1.22 -0.86
N ILE A 26 1.24 0.12 -1.60
CA ILE A 26 0.32 -0.97 -1.26
C ILE A 26 1.13 -2.06 -0.56
N GLN A 27 0.78 -2.32 0.69
CA GLN A 27 1.53 -3.21 1.56
C GLN A 27 1.43 -4.68 1.12
N ILE A 28 2.57 -5.38 1.05
CA ILE A 28 2.66 -6.83 0.88
C ILE A 28 3.31 -7.41 2.14
N LEU A 29 2.51 -8.01 3.03
CA LEU A 29 2.97 -8.43 4.34
C LEU A 29 2.38 -9.79 4.72
N ASP A 30 3.19 -10.65 5.35
CA ASP A 30 2.68 -11.77 6.13
C ASP A 30 2.27 -11.27 7.52
N HIS A 31 1.11 -10.62 7.60
CA HIS A 31 0.65 -9.94 8.82
C HIS A 31 0.22 -10.89 9.94
N ASP A 32 0.21 -12.20 9.71
CA ASP A 32 -0.06 -13.22 10.74
C ASP A 32 1.24 -13.82 11.32
N ALA A 33 2.42 -13.43 10.78
CA ALA A 33 3.68 -13.86 11.33
C ALA A 33 3.87 -13.39 12.79
N PRO A 34 4.44 -14.24 13.68
CA PRO A 34 4.62 -13.89 15.10
C PRO A 34 5.38 -12.60 15.36
N ILE A 35 6.30 -12.23 14.46
CA ILE A 35 7.08 -10.97 14.55
C ILE A 35 6.20 -9.73 14.37
N TYR A 36 5.01 -9.86 13.77
CA TYR A 36 4.08 -8.77 13.47
C TYR A 36 2.86 -8.71 14.40
N LYS A 37 2.93 -9.28 15.59
CA LYS A 37 1.83 -9.30 16.57
C LYS A 37 1.31 -7.90 17.00
N ASN A 38 2.12 -6.85 16.81
CA ASN A 38 1.81 -5.48 17.21
C ASN A 38 1.60 -4.54 16.01
N LEU A 39 1.24 -5.05 14.84
CA LEU A 39 0.96 -4.21 13.67
C LEU A 39 -0.16 -3.22 13.94
N ARG A 40 0.04 -2.02 13.40
CA ARG A 40 -1.05 -1.06 13.26
C ARG A 40 -1.96 -1.50 12.10
N GLU A 41 -3.23 -1.10 12.15
CA GLU A 41 -4.23 -1.46 11.12
C GLU A 41 -3.80 -1.11 9.68
N TYR A 42 -3.13 0.02 9.47
CA TYR A 42 -2.65 0.47 8.17
C TYR A 42 -1.42 -0.28 7.64
N GLN A 43 -0.87 -1.20 8.42
CA GLN A 43 0.29 -2.01 8.04
C GLN A 43 -0.09 -3.42 7.57
N VAL A 44 -1.37 -3.79 7.62
CA VAL A 44 -1.80 -5.12 7.15
C VAL A 44 -1.70 -5.20 5.63
N HIS A 45 -1.58 -6.43 5.13
CA HIS A 45 -1.49 -6.72 3.69
C HIS A 45 -2.61 -6.04 2.89
N GLY A 46 -2.27 -5.41 1.77
CA GLY A 46 -3.19 -4.71 0.88
C GLY A 46 -3.59 -3.30 1.32
N SER A 47 -3.14 -2.81 2.47
CA SER A 47 -3.38 -1.43 2.90
C SER A 47 -2.70 -0.42 1.97
N VAL A 48 -3.34 0.74 1.77
CA VAL A 48 -2.60 1.94 1.35
C VAL A 48 -1.88 2.44 2.60
N TYR A 49 -0.57 2.20 2.68
CA TYR A 49 0.23 2.41 3.88
C TYR A 49 0.03 3.80 4.47
N GLY A 50 -0.28 3.87 5.76
CA GLY A 50 -0.52 5.11 6.50
C GLY A 50 -1.84 5.83 6.20
N ILE A 51 -2.62 5.40 5.18
CA ILE A 51 -3.77 6.16 4.66
C ILE A 51 -5.09 5.40 4.77
N ILE A 52 -5.16 4.18 4.21
CA ILE A 52 -6.39 3.35 4.22
C ILE A 52 -6.02 1.95 4.67
N PRO A 53 -6.44 1.51 5.85
CA PRO A 53 -6.32 0.12 6.26
C PRO A 53 -7.12 -0.79 5.33
N ALA A 54 -6.53 -1.92 4.94
CA ALA A 54 -7.27 -2.99 4.29
C ALA A 54 -8.07 -3.80 5.32
N ASN A 55 -9.13 -4.47 4.87
CA ASN A 55 -9.79 -5.48 5.66
C ASN A 55 -8.80 -6.62 5.96
N ARG A 56 -8.58 -6.90 7.24
CA ARG A 56 -7.69 -7.97 7.64
C ARG A 56 -8.34 -9.31 7.30
N ILE A 57 -7.83 -9.95 6.28
CA ILE A 57 -8.13 -11.35 5.94
C ILE A 57 -7.02 -12.23 6.51
N LYS A 58 -7.21 -13.57 6.48
CA LYS A 58 -6.08 -14.46 6.74
C LYS A 58 -4.96 -14.18 5.73
N SER A 59 -3.71 -14.13 6.20
CA SER A 59 -2.55 -13.93 5.32
C SER A 59 -2.59 -14.85 4.10
N PRO A 60 -2.20 -14.37 2.92
CA PRO A 60 -2.07 -15.21 1.74
C PRO A 60 -1.21 -16.43 2.02
N LYS A 61 -1.63 -17.60 1.54
CA LYS A 61 -0.98 -18.88 1.88
C LYS A 61 0.52 -18.86 1.53
N LEU A 62 1.34 -19.07 2.56
CA LEU A 62 2.80 -19.11 2.41
C LEU A 62 3.25 -20.30 1.56
N GLY A 63 4.38 -20.15 0.87
CA GLY A 63 4.96 -21.19 0.02
C GLY A 63 4.19 -21.47 -1.27
N THR A 64 3.07 -20.81 -1.51
CA THR A 64 2.26 -20.96 -2.73
C THR A 64 2.18 -19.66 -3.51
N TRP A 65 1.69 -19.75 -4.75
CA TRP A 65 1.37 -18.57 -5.56
C TRP A 65 0.02 -18.02 -5.14
N ASN A 66 -0.02 -16.72 -4.92
CA ASN A 66 -1.21 -15.94 -4.66
C ASN A 66 -1.36 -14.90 -5.78
N THR A 67 -2.56 -14.46 -6.03
CA THR A 67 -2.85 -13.39 -7.00
C THR A 67 -3.18 -12.11 -6.25
N GLU A 68 -2.66 -11.00 -6.76
CA GLU A 68 -3.02 -9.68 -6.26
C GLU A 68 -3.30 -8.77 -7.46
N GLU A 69 -4.43 -8.08 -7.42
CA GLU A 69 -4.81 -7.05 -8.38
C GLU A 69 -4.95 -5.72 -7.66
N ILE A 70 -4.25 -4.72 -8.15
CA ILE A 70 -4.30 -3.35 -7.64
C ILE A 70 -4.85 -2.46 -8.76
N VAL A 71 -6.00 -1.82 -8.53
CA VAL A 71 -6.62 -0.89 -9.46
C VAL A 71 -6.56 0.51 -8.88
N VAL A 72 -5.90 1.44 -9.58
CA VAL A 72 -5.82 2.85 -9.20
C VAL A 72 -6.42 3.69 -10.31
N LYS A 73 -7.55 4.35 -10.02
CA LYS A 73 -8.22 5.26 -10.95
C LYS A 73 -8.50 6.60 -10.27
N GLY A 74 -7.76 7.64 -10.67
CA GLY A 74 -7.78 8.91 -9.95
C GLY A 74 -7.36 8.72 -8.49
N ASP A 75 -8.22 9.08 -7.56
CA ASP A 75 -8.01 8.94 -6.12
C ASP A 75 -8.60 7.64 -5.54
N ARG A 76 -9.25 6.79 -6.37
CA ARG A 76 -9.79 5.49 -5.92
C ARG A 76 -8.75 4.41 -6.05
N VAL A 77 -8.61 3.63 -5.00
CA VAL A 77 -7.74 2.44 -4.93
C VAL A 77 -8.59 1.24 -4.56
N LYS A 78 -8.42 0.14 -5.30
CA LYS A 78 -9.03 -1.16 -4.98
C LYS A 78 -7.95 -2.23 -5.01
N VAL A 79 -7.92 -3.06 -3.97
CA VAL A 79 -7.00 -4.20 -3.87
C VAL A 79 -7.80 -5.49 -3.72
N THR A 80 -7.48 -6.47 -4.58
CA THR A 80 -8.12 -7.78 -4.59
C THR A 80 -7.03 -8.84 -4.44
N VAL A 81 -7.17 -9.72 -3.46
CA VAL A 81 -6.23 -10.82 -3.20
C VAL A 81 -6.96 -12.14 -3.35
N ASN A 82 -6.46 -13.05 -4.19
CA ASN A 82 -7.07 -14.35 -4.47
C ASN A 82 -8.57 -14.29 -4.80
N GLY A 83 -9.02 -13.21 -5.47
CA GLY A 83 -10.41 -12.96 -5.82
C GLY A 83 -11.25 -12.25 -4.76
N GLU A 84 -10.73 -12.04 -3.56
CA GLU A 84 -11.38 -11.29 -2.48
C GLU A 84 -10.98 -9.82 -2.49
N VAL A 85 -11.95 -8.90 -2.49
CA VAL A 85 -11.69 -7.46 -2.37
C VAL A 85 -11.41 -7.12 -0.91
N ILE A 86 -10.17 -6.75 -0.62
CA ILE A 86 -9.72 -6.42 0.73
C ILE A 86 -9.62 -4.92 0.99
N LEU A 87 -9.56 -4.11 -0.07
CA LEU A 87 -9.63 -2.67 0.02
C LEU A 87 -10.37 -2.11 -1.20
N ASP A 88 -11.29 -1.19 -0.96
CA ASP A 88 -11.91 -0.34 -1.98
C ASP A 88 -12.19 1.02 -1.35
N GLY A 89 -11.32 1.99 -1.62
CA GLY A 89 -11.35 3.28 -0.96
C GLY A 89 -10.92 4.44 -1.83
N ASN A 90 -11.04 5.64 -1.28
CA ASN A 90 -10.62 6.88 -1.92
C ASN A 90 -9.62 7.59 -1.02
N ILE A 91 -8.37 7.72 -1.48
CA ILE A 91 -7.25 8.27 -0.71
C ILE A 91 -7.49 9.72 -0.28
N ARG A 92 -8.13 10.53 -1.14
CA ARG A 92 -8.45 11.93 -0.81
C ARG A 92 -9.53 12.04 0.28
N LYS A 93 -10.56 11.20 0.20
CA LYS A 93 -11.60 11.15 1.25
C LYS A 93 -11.04 10.65 2.57
N ALA A 94 -10.15 9.64 2.54
CA ALA A 94 -9.55 9.06 3.74
C ALA A 94 -8.79 10.09 4.59
N CYS A 95 -8.02 10.97 3.96
CA CYS A 95 -7.29 12.04 4.64
C CYS A 95 -8.00 13.42 4.57
N LYS A 96 -9.29 13.45 4.23
CA LYS A 96 -10.10 14.68 4.12
C LYS A 96 -9.44 15.77 3.25
N GLY A 97 -8.75 15.35 2.19
CA GLY A 97 -8.02 16.24 1.27
C GLY A 97 -6.68 16.78 1.81
N ASN A 98 -6.22 16.31 2.95
CA ASN A 98 -5.01 16.83 3.62
C ASN A 98 -3.94 15.74 3.70
N ASN A 99 -3.18 15.54 2.64
CA ASN A 99 -2.05 14.61 2.61
C ASN A 99 -0.82 15.12 3.38
N VAL A 100 -0.77 16.42 3.65
CA VAL A 100 0.23 17.07 4.50
C VAL A 100 -0.46 17.93 5.53
N SER A 101 0.21 18.19 6.65
CA SER A 101 -0.28 19.07 7.72
C SER A 101 -0.45 20.50 7.20
N LYS A 102 -1.58 21.13 7.56
CA LYS A 102 -1.89 22.50 7.15
C LYS A 102 -1.04 23.56 7.84
N ASP A 103 -0.56 23.25 9.03
CA ASP A 103 0.23 24.15 9.87
C ASP A 103 1.74 23.97 9.66
N GLY A 104 2.13 23.10 8.72
CA GLY A 104 3.53 22.79 8.44
C GLY A 104 4.19 21.86 9.49
N SER A 105 3.42 21.32 10.43
CA SER A 105 3.96 20.38 11.43
C SER A 105 4.41 19.06 10.78
N LYS A 106 5.28 18.34 11.47
CA LYS A 106 5.71 16.98 11.04
C LYS A 106 4.62 15.94 11.19
N THR A 107 3.62 16.20 12.04
CA THR A 107 2.50 15.30 12.27
C THR A 107 1.28 15.76 11.49
N ASN A 108 0.55 14.82 10.90
CA ASN A 108 -0.66 15.08 10.15
C ASN A 108 -1.86 14.35 10.79
N PRO A 109 -2.78 15.06 11.44
CA PRO A 109 -3.92 14.44 12.13
C PRO A 109 -4.93 13.78 11.17
N PHE A 110 -4.82 14.02 9.86
CA PHE A 110 -5.74 13.53 8.84
C PHE A 110 -5.33 12.18 8.23
N THR A 111 -4.12 11.71 8.47
CA THR A 111 -3.64 10.38 8.05
C THR A 111 -3.73 9.40 9.21
N VAL A 112 -3.78 8.11 8.92
CA VAL A 112 -3.95 7.07 9.95
C VAL A 112 -2.66 6.89 10.76
N ASP A 113 -1.51 6.98 10.12
CA ASP A 113 -0.20 6.88 10.76
C ASP A 113 0.29 8.20 11.40
N LYS A 114 -0.48 9.28 11.21
CA LYS A 114 -0.16 10.65 11.67
C LYS A 114 1.08 11.27 11.00
N MET A 115 1.49 10.76 9.85
CA MET A 115 2.62 11.29 9.09
C MET A 115 2.15 12.09 7.87
N ASN A 116 3.01 12.98 7.38
CA ASN A 116 2.79 13.64 6.10
C ASN A 116 3.09 12.69 4.94
N HIS A 117 2.24 12.71 3.92
CA HIS A 117 2.38 11.93 2.68
C HIS A 117 2.36 12.87 1.46
N PRO A 118 3.42 13.66 1.24
CA PRO A 118 3.43 14.69 0.19
C PRO A 118 3.16 14.12 -1.20
N GLY A 119 3.61 12.91 -1.50
CA GLY A 119 3.40 12.25 -2.79
C GLY A 119 2.06 11.56 -2.98
N LEU A 120 1.19 11.47 -1.96
CA LEU A 120 -0.06 10.71 -2.00
C LEU A 120 -0.97 11.08 -3.18
N PHE A 121 -1.00 12.35 -3.58
CA PHE A 121 -1.85 12.85 -4.66
C PHE A 121 -1.12 13.01 -5.99
N ASN A 122 0.06 12.43 -6.14
CA ASN A 122 0.76 12.40 -7.42
C ASN A 122 -0.13 11.76 -8.49
N LYS A 123 -0.18 12.38 -9.68
CA LYS A 123 -0.98 11.88 -10.81
C LYS A 123 -0.20 10.92 -11.69
N SER A 124 1.11 10.95 -11.62
CA SER A 124 2.06 10.15 -12.39
C SER A 124 3.28 9.82 -11.56
N GLY A 125 4.10 8.91 -12.05
CA GLY A 125 5.32 8.44 -11.41
C GLY A 125 5.58 6.98 -11.79
N HIS A 126 6.50 6.36 -11.09
CA HIS A 126 6.90 4.98 -11.35
C HIS A 126 6.05 3.99 -10.56
N ILE A 127 6.02 2.74 -11.06
CA ILE A 127 5.62 1.57 -10.30
C ILE A 127 6.91 0.84 -9.92
N GLY A 128 7.03 0.46 -8.66
CA GLY A 128 8.19 -0.24 -8.14
C GLY A 128 7.82 -1.30 -7.10
N PHE A 129 8.71 -2.27 -6.92
CA PHE A 129 8.59 -3.25 -5.86
C PHE A 129 9.55 -2.86 -4.73
N LEU A 130 9.01 -2.74 -3.53
CA LEU A 130 9.72 -2.35 -2.33
C LEU A 130 10.02 -3.59 -1.52
N GLY A 131 11.20 -3.68 -0.91
CA GLY A 131 11.59 -4.86 -0.14
C GLY A 131 12.40 -4.51 1.10
N HIS A 132 12.06 -5.15 2.22
CA HIS A 132 12.81 -5.11 3.46
C HIS A 132 13.58 -6.43 3.70
N GLY A 133 14.00 -7.10 2.65
CA GLY A 133 14.73 -8.36 2.69
C GLY A 133 14.18 -9.40 1.71
N GLU A 134 14.64 -10.65 1.89
CA GLU A 134 14.23 -11.77 1.05
C GLU A 134 12.86 -12.32 1.45
N GLY A 135 12.22 -13.05 0.54
CA GLY A 135 11.03 -13.83 0.88
C GLY A 135 9.83 -13.66 -0.05
N LEU A 136 9.88 -12.66 -0.95
CA LEU A 136 8.88 -12.47 -2.00
C LEU A 136 9.45 -12.93 -3.36
N LYS A 137 8.62 -13.65 -4.12
CA LYS A 137 8.84 -13.93 -5.54
C LYS A 137 7.63 -13.43 -6.31
N LEU A 138 7.87 -12.78 -7.43
CA LEU A 138 6.85 -12.24 -8.32
C LEU A 138 6.89 -12.97 -9.66
N ARG A 139 5.73 -13.19 -10.27
CA ARG A 139 5.62 -13.71 -11.65
C ARG A 139 4.36 -13.17 -12.31
N ASN A 140 4.31 -13.23 -13.64
CA ASN A 140 3.15 -12.82 -14.43
C ASN A 140 2.73 -11.36 -14.13
N VAL A 141 3.69 -10.49 -13.85
CA VAL A 141 3.42 -9.06 -13.61
C VAL A 141 2.85 -8.44 -14.89
N ARG A 142 1.68 -7.83 -14.77
CA ARG A 142 0.99 -7.18 -15.89
C ARG A 142 0.53 -5.80 -15.47
N ILE A 143 0.60 -4.86 -16.38
CA ILE A 143 0.12 -3.50 -16.20
C ILE A 143 -0.90 -3.22 -17.30
N LYS A 144 -2.05 -2.66 -16.93
CA LYS A 144 -3.08 -2.19 -17.85
C LYS A 144 -3.29 -0.70 -17.64
N ASP A 145 -3.14 0.07 -18.72
CA ASP A 145 -3.52 1.47 -18.74
C ASP A 145 -5.06 1.58 -18.76
N LEU A 146 -5.63 2.32 -17.80
CA LEU A 146 -7.06 2.53 -17.65
C LEU A 146 -7.52 3.91 -18.15
N SER A 147 -6.62 4.68 -18.76
CA SER A 147 -6.91 6.02 -19.31
C SER A 147 -7.55 5.98 -20.70
N LYS A 148 -7.63 4.77 -21.30
CA LYS A 148 -8.20 4.53 -22.63
C LYS A 148 -9.56 3.88 -22.54
#